data_445c480be7bef1562caea9969a37c1ed
#
_entry.id   445c480be7bef1562caea9969a37c1ed
#
_cell.length_a   1.000
_cell.length_b   1.000
_cell.length_c   1.000
_cell.angle_alpha   90.00
_cell.angle_beta   90.00
_cell.angle_gamma   90.00
#
_symmetry.space_group_name_H-M   'P 1'
#
loop_
_entity.id
_entity.type
_entity.pdbx_description
1 polymer ?
#
loop_
_entity_poly.entity_id
_entity_poly.type
_entity_poly.pdbx_seq_one_letter_code
_entity_poly.pdbx_strand_id
1 'polypeptide(L)'
;SKSRRLAYYTAVNIDGEQQKEIRRTKDNWYFDSRMSRDYQAGPELYANNDLDRGHLVRRRDPVWGENAEKANEDTFHFTNCAPQHKDLNQKTWLELEDYILHNAVTRQLKVTVFTGAVFKESDPLYRGIKIPEDFWKVVVMVKQAGTLSATAYLQTQKEFLGKLDFTYGEYKTYQVSVSHIETLTGLHFGELRSSDPLNGSGSPKKVEARSDILL
;
A
#
# COMPACT_ATOMS: atom_id res chain seq x y z
N SER A 1 -6.88 -11.93 -6.53
CA SER A 1 -8.19 -12.10 -7.18
C SER A 1 -8.04 -12.41 -8.66
N LYS A 2 -8.56 -13.57 -9.11
CA LYS A 2 -8.52 -13.95 -10.52
C LYS A 2 -9.36 -13.00 -11.40
N SER A 3 -10.53 -12.62 -10.92
CA SER A 3 -11.46 -11.74 -11.65
C SER A 3 -10.95 -10.30 -11.74
N ARG A 4 -10.26 -9.81 -10.71
CA ARG A 4 -9.66 -8.47 -10.69
C ARG A 4 -8.28 -8.45 -11.34
N ARG A 5 -7.59 -9.60 -11.40
CA ARG A 5 -6.19 -9.74 -11.83
C ARG A 5 -5.21 -8.92 -10.97
N LEU A 6 -5.60 -8.64 -9.73
CA LEU A 6 -4.88 -7.85 -8.72
C LEU A 6 -4.88 -8.60 -7.39
N ALA A 7 -3.89 -8.32 -6.54
CA ALA A 7 -3.86 -8.86 -5.18
C ALA A 7 -4.97 -8.26 -4.31
N TYR A 8 -5.57 -9.07 -3.44
CA TYR A 8 -6.46 -8.55 -2.40
C TYR A 8 -5.69 -7.75 -1.37
N TYR A 9 -4.54 -8.28 -0.96
CA TYR A 9 -3.59 -7.60 -0.07
C TYR A 9 -2.21 -8.24 -0.19
N THR A 10 -1.24 -7.54 0.31
CA THR A 10 0.12 -8.00 0.56
C THR A 10 0.47 -7.76 2.02
N ALA A 11 1.49 -8.47 2.51
CA ALA A 11 2.05 -8.25 3.84
C ALA A 11 3.57 -8.25 3.75
N VAL A 12 4.23 -7.36 4.49
CA VAL A 12 5.68 -7.26 4.57
C VAL A 12 6.11 -6.94 5.98
N ASN A 13 7.21 -7.57 6.41
CA ASN A 13 7.89 -7.22 7.64
C ASN A 13 9.06 -6.27 7.32
N ILE A 14 9.21 -5.25 8.15
CA ILE A 14 10.32 -4.30 8.15
C ILE A 14 11.09 -4.53 9.45
N ASP A 15 12.38 -4.83 9.37
CA ASP A 15 13.27 -4.83 10.51
C ASP A 15 14.16 -3.58 10.43
N GLY A 16 13.80 -2.57 11.23
CA GLY A 16 14.48 -1.28 11.20
C GLY A 16 15.92 -1.34 11.68
N GLU A 17 16.28 -2.30 12.53
CA GLU A 17 17.66 -2.51 13.02
C GLU A 17 18.55 -3.08 11.91
N GLN A 18 18.00 -3.97 11.06
CA GLN A 18 18.74 -4.65 10.01
C GLN A 18 18.56 -4.03 8.63
N GLN A 19 17.86 -2.88 8.54
CA GLN A 19 17.59 -2.19 7.28
C GLN A 19 18.87 -1.87 6.51
N LYS A 20 18.86 -2.12 5.21
CA LYS A 20 19.99 -1.85 4.31
C LYS A 20 19.61 -0.79 3.27
N GLU A 21 20.61 -0.04 2.83
CA GLU A 21 20.47 0.84 1.67
C GLU A 21 20.91 0.11 0.41
N ILE A 22 19.99 0.01 -0.55
CA ILE A 22 20.25 -0.55 -1.89
C ILE A 22 20.04 0.55 -2.92
N ARG A 23 21.04 0.78 -3.76
CA ARG A 23 20.94 1.73 -4.87
C ARG A 23 19.83 1.28 -5.81
N ARG A 24 18.94 2.21 -6.18
CA ARG A 24 17.93 1.93 -7.21
C ARG A 24 18.61 1.67 -8.54
N THR A 25 18.35 0.50 -9.10
CA THR A 25 18.70 0.14 -10.46
C THR A 25 17.50 0.35 -11.38
N LYS A 26 17.58 -0.16 -12.62
CA LYS A 26 16.45 -0.11 -13.55
C LYS A 26 15.31 -0.99 -13.04
N ASP A 27 14.10 -0.43 -12.99
CA ASP A 27 12.88 -1.14 -12.58
C ASP A 27 12.49 -2.17 -13.66
N ASN A 28 12.81 -3.43 -13.41
CA ASN A 28 12.42 -4.53 -14.28
C ASN A 28 11.23 -5.26 -13.68
N TRP A 29 10.08 -5.21 -14.35
CA TRP A 29 8.86 -5.85 -13.88
C TRP A 29 8.68 -7.22 -14.54
N TYR A 30 8.30 -8.23 -13.72
CA TYR A 30 8.16 -9.60 -14.13
C TYR A 30 6.77 -10.13 -13.83
N PHE A 31 6.28 -11.02 -14.70
CA PHE A 31 5.14 -11.86 -14.35
C PHE A 31 5.57 -12.90 -13.31
N ASP A 32 4.73 -13.12 -12.32
CA ASP A 32 4.93 -14.17 -11.33
C ASP A 32 4.68 -15.52 -12.01
N SER A 33 5.72 -16.34 -12.14
CA SER A 33 5.67 -17.64 -12.83
C SER A 33 4.86 -18.69 -12.07
N ARG A 34 4.52 -18.45 -10.80
CA ARG A 34 3.72 -19.34 -9.95
C ARG A 34 2.24 -19.34 -10.32
N MET A 35 1.80 -18.41 -11.17
CA MET A 35 0.42 -18.33 -11.65
C MET A 35 0.33 -17.92 -13.11
N SER A 36 -0.81 -18.24 -13.77
CA SER A 36 -1.03 -17.85 -15.16
C SER A 36 -0.98 -16.33 -15.33
N ARG A 37 -0.42 -15.87 -16.46
CA ARG A 37 -0.43 -14.47 -16.89
C ARG A 37 -1.83 -13.89 -17.03
N ASP A 38 -2.84 -14.71 -17.35
CA ASP A 38 -4.23 -14.29 -17.49
C ASP A 38 -4.81 -13.72 -16.19
N TYR A 39 -4.21 -14.05 -15.05
CA TYR A 39 -4.62 -13.57 -13.74
C TYR A 39 -3.74 -12.43 -13.19
N GLN A 40 -2.91 -11.84 -14.05
CA GLN A 40 -2.03 -10.73 -13.68
C GLN A 40 -2.28 -9.53 -14.59
N ALA A 41 -2.39 -8.33 -14.03
CA ALA A 41 -2.46 -7.09 -14.78
C ALA A 41 -1.06 -6.75 -15.30
N GLY A 42 -0.81 -6.97 -16.58
CA GLY A 42 0.49 -6.86 -17.21
C GLY A 42 0.83 -5.45 -17.72
N PRO A 43 1.95 -5.31 -18.47
CA PRO A 43 2.46 -4.01 -18.92
C PRO A 43 1.51 -3.26 -19.85
N GLU A 44 0.61 -3.97 -20.53
CA GLU A 44 -0.40 -3.38 -21.44
C GLU A 44 -1.35 -2.42 -20.73
N LEU A 45 -1.60 -2.66 -19.42
CA LEU A 45 -2.45 -1.79 -18.62
C LEU A 45 -1.82 -0.40 -18.43
N TYR A 46 -0.50 -0.35 -18.29
CA TYR A 46 0.26 0.83 -17.88
C TYR A 46 0.88 1.60 -19.05
N ALA A 47 0.76 1.10 -20.27
CA ALA A 47 1.38 1.72 -21.42
C ALA A 47 0.64 2.99 -21.87
N ASN A 48 1.38 4.11 -22.08
CA ASN A 48 0.87 5.37 -22.63
C ASN A 48 -0.37 5.91 -21.89
N ASN A 49 -0.31 5.97 -20.56
CA ASN A 49 -1.33 6.57 -19.69
C ASN A 49 -0.69 7.06 -18.38
N ASP A 50 -1.51 7.64 -17.50
CA ASP A 50 -1.08 8.19 -16.21
C ASP A 50 -1.15 7.19 -15.04
N LEU A 51 -1.28 5.88 -15.33
CA LEU A 51 -1.26 4.83 -14.33
C LEU A 51 0.16 4.30 -14.12
N ASP A 52 0.64 4.40 -12.90
CA ASP A 52 1.87 3.75 -12.44
C ASP A 52 1.60 2.31 -11.99
N ARG A 53 2.64 1.48 -12.07
CA ARG A 53 2.72 0.21 -11.35
C ARG A 53 2.98 0.51 -9.89
N GLY A 54 1.92 0.90 -9.15
CA GLY A 54 2.02 1.22 -7.74
C GLY A 54 2.34 -0.02 -6.91
N HIS A 55 3.50 -0.04 -6.25
CA HIS A 55 3.88 -1.13 -5.37
C HIS A 55 2.88 -1.28 -4.20
N LEU A 56 2.47 -2.52 -3.92
CA LEU A 56 1.74 -2.84 -2.68
C LEU A 56 2.75 -3.06 -1.54
N VAL A 57 3.69 -3.99 -1.68
CA VAL A 57 4.91 -4.02 -0.85
C VAL A 57 5.89 -3.07 -1.49
N ARG A 58 6.16 -1.95 -0.82
CA ARG A 58 7.15 -0.97 -1.28
C ARG A 58 8.52 -1.61 -1.43
N ARG A 59 9.26 -1.27 -2.50
CA ARG A 59 10.55 -1.90 -2.79
C ARG A 59 11.59 -1.82 -1.67
N ARG A 60 11.54 -0.79 -0.80
CA ARG A 60 12.48 -0.60 0.32
C ARG A 60 12.08 -1.32 1.59
N ASP A 61 10.83 -1.69 1.76
CA ASP A 61 10.32 -2.28 3.00
C ASP A 61 10.97 -3.63 3.33
N PRO A 62 11.14 -4.58 2.39
CA PRO A 62 11.77 -5.87 2.69
C PRO A 62 13.31 -5.85 2.62
N VAL A 63 13.93 -4.66 2.49
CA VAL A 63 15.39 -4.53 2.27
C VAL A 63 16.13 -4.56 3.61
N TRP A 64 16.18 -5.73 4.24
CA TRP A 64 16.89 -5.96 5.48
C TRP A 64 17.50 -7.37 5.54
N GLY A 65 18.48 -7.57 6.43
CA GLY A 65 19.12 -8.86 6.60
C GLY A 65 19.93 -9.32 5.37
N GLU A 66 20.22 -10.61 5.27
CA GLU A 66 21.12 -11.17 4.26
C GLU A 66 20.51 -11.16 2.85
N ASN A 67 19.21 -11.35 2.73
CA ASN A 67 18.50 -11.45 1.43
C ASN A 67 17.96 -10.11 0.91
N ALA A 68 18.47 -8.98 1.40
CA ALA A 68 17.95 -7.65 1.11
C ALA A 68 17.86 -7.33 -0.40
N GLU A 69 18.89 -7.67 -1.19
CA GLU A 69 18.90 -7.43 -2.65
C GLU A 69 17.82 -8.25 -3.36
N LYS A 70 17.75 -9.56 -3.06
CA LYS A 70 16.74 -10.43 -3.62
C LYS A 70 15.33 -9.98 -3.21
N ALA A 71 15.12 -9.62 -1.96
CA ALA A 71 13.84 -9.12 -1.48
C ALA A 71 13.42 -7.83 -2.20
N ASN A 72 14.36 -6.92 -2.51
CA ASN A 72 14.10 -5.76 -3.34
C ASN A 72 13.64 -6.16 -4.75
N GLU A 73 14.37 -7.08 -5.41
CA GLU A 73 14.03 -7.57 -6.75
C GLU A 73 12.65 -8.24 -6.78
N ASP A 74 12.34 -9.04 -5.78
CA ASP A 74 11.07 -9.76 -5.67
C ASP A 74 9.84 -8.82 -5.55
N THR A 75 10.03 -7.54 -5.18
CA THR A 75 8.92 -6.58 -5.18
C THR A 75 8.46 -6.17 -6.58
N PHE A 76 9.26 -6.40 -7.62
CA PHE A 76 8.95 -6.02 -9.01
C PHE A 76 8.16 -7.08 -9.79
N HIS A 77 7.29 -7.81 -9.12
CA HIS A 77 6.33 -8.69 -9.78
C HIS A 77 4.99 -7.99 -10.02
N PHE A 78 4.33 -8.26 -11.17
CA PHE A 78 3.00 -7.72 -11.46
C PHE A 78 1.95 -8.14 -10.42
N THR A 79 2.17 -9.22 -9.68
CA THR A 79 1.35 -9.61 -8.52
C THR A 79 1.51 -8.70 -7.31
N ASN A 80 2.56 -7.87 -7.26
CA ASN A 80 2.83 -6.91 -6.19
C ASN A 80 2.53 -5.47 -6.60
N CYS A 81 1.83 -5.22 -7.69
CA CYS A 81 1.43 -3.87 -8.04
C CYS A 81 -0.06 -3.75 -8.33
N ALA A 82 -0.54 -2.54 -8.20
CA ALA A 82 -1.89 -2.15 -8.59
C ALA A 82 -1.83 -0.85 -9.42
N PRO A 83 -2.84 -0.62 -10.30
CA PRO A 83 -2.90 0.60 -11.09
C PRO A 83 -3.20 1.80 -10.19
N GLN A 84 -2.21 2.63 -9.99
CA GLN A 84 -2.29 3.86 -9.21
C GLN A 84 -2.00 5.05 -10.11
N HIS A 85 -2.81 6.11 -10.00
CA HIS A 85 -2.49 7.35 -10.69
C HIS A 85 -1.12 7.86 -10.22
N LYS A 86 -0.28 8.32 -11.16
CA LYS A 86 1.10 8.74 -10.89
C LYS A 86 1.23 9.71 -9.72
N ASP A 87 0.30 10.64 -9.62
CA ASP A 87 0.34 11.63 -8.57
C ASP A 87 0.02 11.02 -7.19
N LEU A 88 -0.94 10.11 -7.08
CA LEU A 88 -1.19 9.38 -5.83
C LEU A 88 0.07 8.59 -5.44
N ASN A 89 0.61 7.81 -6.36
CA ASN A 89 1.75 6.93 -6.12
C ASN A 89 3.03 7.69 -5.72
N GLN A 90 3.30 8.83 -6.39
CA GLN A 90 4.58 9.54 -6.27
C GLN A 90 4.60 10.65 -5.23
N LYS A 91 3.45 11.03 -4.65
CA LYS A 91 3.34 12.11 -3.66
C LYS A 91 2.89 11.59 -2.31
N THR A 92 1.61 11.58 -2.06
CA THR A 92 1.04 11.36 -0.71
C THR A 92 1.26 9.95 -0.17
N TRP A 93 1.22 8.93 -1.06
CA TRP A 93 1.48 7.56 -0.66
C TRP A 93 2.95 7.37 -0.29
N LEU A 94 3.84 7.96 -1.10
CA LEU A 94 5.28 7.95 -0.84
C LEU A 94 5.64 8.62 0.49
N GLU A 95 4.98 9.73 0.84
CA GLU A 95 5.21 10.42 2.12
C GLU A 95 4.84 9.57 3.33
N LEU A 96 3.71 8.84 3.27
CA LEU A 96 3.30 7.90 4.31
C LEU A 96 4.29 6.74 4.43
N GLU A 97 4.73 6.18 3.31
CA GLU A 97 5.70 5.09 3.25
C GLU A 97 7.07 5.51 3.79
N ASP A 98 7.53 6.70 3.43
CA ASP A 98 8.77 7.27 3.97
C ASP A 98 8.67 7.51 5.48
N TYR A 99 7.53 7.97 5.96
CA TYR A 99 7.28 8.15 7.39
C TYR A 99 7.35 6.81 8.15
N ILE A 100 6.70 5.76 7.65
CA ILE A 100 6.70 4.42 8.26
C ILE A 100 8.13 3.87 8.32
N LEU A 101 8.83 3.85 7.18
CA LEU A 101 10.19 3.31 7.10
C LEU A 101 11.18 4.11 7.94
N HIS A 102 11.11 5.45 7.88
CA HIS A 102 11.96 6.32 8.69
C HIS A 102 11.80 6.05 10.19
N ASN A 103 10.57 5.91 10.68
CA ASN A 103 10.33 5.59 12.09
C ASN A 103 10.81 4.17 12.45
N ALA A 104 10.63 3.19 11.56
CA ALA A 104 11.13 1.84 11.78
C ALA A 104 12.67 1.86 11.96
N VAL A 105 13.39 2.54 11.08
CA VAL A 105 14.86 2.62 11.10
C VAL A 105 15.36 3.42 12.30
N THR A 106 14.86 4.65 12.49
CA THR A 106 15.40 5.55 13.54
C THR A 106 15.12 5.05 14.95
N ARG A 107 14.06 4.28 15.15
CA ARG A 107 13.69 3.71 16.44
C ARG A 107 13.98 2.21 16.55
N GLN A 108 14.60 1.62 15.53
CA GLN A 108 14.94 0.18 15.47
C GLN A 108 13.70 -0.72 15.71
N LEU A 109 12.56 -0.35 15.13
CA LEU A 109 11.30 -1.05 15.32
C LEU A 109 11.15 -2.21 14.34
N LYS A 110 10.45 -3.23 14.78
CA LYS A 110 9.88 -4.27 13.90
C LYS A 110 8.46 -3.86 13.54
N VAL A 111 8.20 -3.72 12.26
CA VAL A 111 6.92 -3.25 11.72
C VAL A 111 6.41 -4.25 10.70
N THR A 112 5.12 -4.54 10.75
CA THR A 112 4.42 -5.29 9.70
C THR A 112 3.47 -4.35 8.98
N VAL A 113 3.54 -4.31 7.66
CA VAL A 113 2.66 -3.49 6.83
C VAL A 113 1.81 -4.39 5.95
N PHE A 114 0.50 -4.29 6.10
CA PHE A 114 -0.48 -4.86 5.18
C PHE A 114 -0.93 -3.76 4.22
N THR A 115 -1.01 -4.07 2.93
CA THR A 115 -1.41 -3.10 1.89
C THR A 115 -2.33 -3.77 0.88
N GLY A 116 -3.38 -3.08 0.47
CA GLY A 116 -4.28 -3.58 -0.56
C GLY A 116 -5.14 -2.49 -1.18
N ALA A 117 -5.99 -2.91 -2.13
CA ALA A 117 -7.00 -2.08 -2.72
C ALA A 117 -8.38 -2.41 -2.12
N VAL A 118 -9.27 -1.41 -2.10
CA VAL A 118 -10.70 -1.65 -1.86
C VAL A 118 -11.35 -1.97 -3.20
N PHE A 119 -11.86 -3.19 -3.35
CA PHE A 119 -12.53 -3.59 -4.59
C PHE A 119 -14.04 -3.30 -4.54
N LYS A 120 -14.49 -2.46 -5.45
CA LYS A 120 -15.91 -2.12 -5.60
C LYS A 120 -16.44 -2.57 -6.96
N GLU A 121 -17.71 -2.95 -7.03
CA GLU A 121 -18.33 -3.24 -8.33
C GLU A 121 -18.42 -2.00 -9.23
N SER A 122 -18.49 -0.82 -8.62
CA SER A 122 -18.49 0.48 -9.31
C SER A 122 -17.13 0.94 -9.82
N ASP A 123 -16.03 0.21 -9.52
CA ASP A 123 -14.69 0.57 -10.00
C ASP A 123 -14.70 0.70 -11.53
N PRO A 124 -14.15 1.79 -12.11
CA PRO A 124 -14.16 2.01 -13.54
C PRO A 124 -13.37 0.95 -14.30
N LEU A 125 -13.91 0.51 -15.41
CA LEU A 125 -13.27 -0.47 -16.30
C LEU A 125 -12.32 0.24 -17.28
N TYR A 126 -11.05 -0.13 -17.26
CA TYR A 126 -10.06 0.38 -18.19
C TYR A 126 -9.17 -0.77 -18.70
N ARG A 127 -9.08 -0.94 -20.01
CA ARG A 127 -8.30 -2.01 -20.67
C ARG A 127 -8.58 -3.41 -20.10
N GLY A 128 -9.84 -3.69 -19.78
CA GLY A 128 -10.27 -4.98 -19.24
C GLY A 128 -9.99 -5.20 -17.76
N ILE A 129 -9.48 -4.20 -17.04
CA ILE A 129 -9.22 -4.22 -15.59
C ILE A 129 -10.12 -3.18 -14.92
N LYS A 130 -10.82 -3.59 -13.84
CA LYS A 130 -11.50 -2.66 -12.95
C LYS A 130 -10.45 -1.97 -12.07
N ILE A 131 -10.30 -0.65 -12.22
CA ILE A 131 -9.29 0.16 -11.54
C ILE A 131 -9.79 0.52 -10.14
N PRO A 132 -9.14 0.09 -9.05
CA PRO A 132 -9.56 0.45 -7.70
C PRO A 132 -9.51 1.96 -7.48
N GLU A 133 -10.55 2.52 -6.86
CA GLU A 133 -10.58 3.93 -6.48
C GLU A 133 -9.80 4.19 -5.19
N ASP A 134 -9.75 3.22 -4.28
CA ASP A 134 -9.19 3.39 -2.94
C ASP A 134 -8.14 2.33 -2.63
N PHE A 135 -7.11 2.77 -1.89
CA PHE A 135 -6.02 1.92 -1.36
C PHE A 135 -5.91 2.09 0.14
N TRP A 136 -5.51 1.02 0.81
CA TRP A 136 -5.37 1.01 2.26
C TRP A 136 -4.04 0.42 2.71
N LYS A 137 -3.59 0.85 3.90
CA LYS A 137 -2.52 0.22 4.67
C LYS A 137 -2.96 0.01 6.11
N VAL A 138 -2.56 -1.13 6.67
CA VAL A 138 -2.58 -1.37 8.12
C VAL A 138 -1.15 -1.58 8.55
N VAL A 139 -0.68 -0.75 9.47
CA VAL A 139 0.70 -0.74 9.98
C VAL A 139 0.68 -1.21 11.42
N VAL A 140 1.40 -2.29 11.70
CA VAL A 140 1.51 -2.87 13.03
C VAL A 140 2.93 -2.76 13.52
N MET A 141 3.13 -2.19 14.69
CA MET A 141 4.44 -2.08 15.33
C MET A 141 4.44 -2.65 16.73
N VAL A 142 5.58 -3.17 17.15
CA VAL A 142 5.82 -3.58 18.53
C VAL A 142 6.42 -2.39 19.28
N LYS A 143 5.71 -1.88 20.29
CA LYS A 143 6.21 -0.82 21.16
C LYS A 143 7.27 -1.36 22.14
N GLN A 144 8.07 -0.46 22.72
CA GLN A 144 9.15 -0.84 23.67
C GLN A 144 8.70 -1.73 24.84
N ALA A 145 7.43 -1.60 25.27
CA ALA A 145 6.84 -2.44 26.32
C ALA A 145 6.37 -3.83 25.83
N GLY A 146 6.63 -4.18 24.56
CA GLY A 146 6.15 -5.44 23.95
C GLY A 146 4.68 -5.41 23.53
N THR A 147 3.97 -4.31 23.73
CA THR A 147 2.58 -4.14 23.29
C THR A 147 2.52 -3.79 21.80
N LEU A 148 1.43 -4.21 21.14
CA LEU A 148 1.18 -3.85 19.75
C LEU A 148 0.54 -2.46 19.65
N SER A 149 0.82 -1.78 18.55
CA SER A 149 0.06 -0.65 18.06
C SER A 149 -0.28 -0.92 16.60
N ALA A 150 -1.54 -0.78 16.24
CA ALA A 150 -2.01 -0.95 14.86
C ALA A 150 -2.64 0.36 14.41
N THR A 151 -2.22 0.88 13.26
CA THR A 151 -2.79 2.09 12.65
C THR A 151 -3.21 1.78 11.23
N ALA A 152 -4.32 2.35 10.79
CA ALA A 152 -4.84 2.12 9.45
C ALA A 152 -4.98 3.42 8.67
N TYR A 153 -4.75 3.34 7.38
CA TYR A 153 -4.77 4.48 6.46
C TYR A 153 -5.56 4.14 5.20
N LEU A 154 -6.28 5.13 4.70
CA LEU A 154 -7.03 5.05 3.45
C LEU A 154 -6.63 6.21 2.55
N GLN A 155 -6.39 5.92 1.28
CA GLN A 155 -6.16 6.92 0.23
C GLN A 155 -7.08 6.68 -0.95
N THR A 156 -7.56 7.76 -1.55
CA THR A 156 -8.42 7.71 -2.72
C THR A 156 -7.78 8.36 -3.94
N GLN A 157 -7.98 7.74 -5.09
CA GLN A 157 -7.69 8.30 -6.41
C GLN A 157 -8.97 8.56 -7.24
N LYS A 158 -10.12 8.52 -6.61
CA LYS A 158 -11.43 8.60 -7.27
C LYS A 158 -11.56 9.80 -8.19
N GLU A 159 -11.05 10.96 -7.77
CA GLU A 159 -11.15 12.21 -8.52
C GLU A 159 -10.34 12.21 -9.83
N PHE A 160 -9.37 11.31 -9.95
CA PHE A 160 -8.52 11.18 -11.15
C PHE A 160 -9.09 10.20 -12.18
N LEU A 161 -9.81 9.18 -11.74
CA LEU A 161 -10.34 8.14 -12.61
C LEU A 161 -11.55 8.61 -13.42
N GLY A 162 -12.25 9.64 -12.96
CA GLY A 162 -13.41 10.24 -13.66
C GLY A 162 -13.05 11.15 -14.83
N LYS A 163 -11.76 11.46 -15.01
CA LYS A 163 -11.27 12.39 -16.04
C LYS A 163 -10.02 11.80 -16.67
N LEU A 164 -10.21 10.93 -17.65
CA LEU A 164 -9.14 10.51 -18.55
C LEU A 164 -8.57 11.66 -19.41
N ASP A 165 -9.16 12.87 -19.28
CA ASP A 165 -8.68 14.15 -19.79
C ASP A 165 -8.56 15.14 -18.61
N PHE A 166 -7.36 15.24 -18.07
CA PHE A 166 -6.77 16.27 -17.22
C PHE A 166 -7.64 17.24 -16.43
N THR A 167 -7.65 17.11 -15.08
CA THR A 167 -7.68 18.27 -14.16
C THR A 167 -7.13 17.90 -12.77
N TYR A 168 -6.40 18.83 -12.13
CA TYR A 168 -5.80 18.73 -10.80
C TYR A 168 -6.88 18.54 -9.72
N GLY A 169 -6.73 17.47 -8.89
CA GLY A 169 -7.52 17.24 -7.69
C GLY A 169 -6.61 16.99 -6.47
N GLU A 170 -7.07 17.32 -5.26
CA GLU A 170 -6.32 17.11 -4.03
C GLU A 170 -6.35 15.64 -3.60
N TYR A 171 -5.16 15.08 -3.35
CA TYR A 171 -5.02 13.76 -2.71
C TYR A 171 -5.44 13.88 -1.25
N LYS A 172 -6.16 12.86 -0.75
CA LYS A 172 -6.55 12.84 0.65
C LYS A 172 -6.10 11.53 1.26
N THR A 173 -5.19 11.63 2.23
CA THR A 173 -4.84 10.55 3.13
C THR A 173 -5.67 10.69 4.40
N TYR A 174 -6.31 9.60 4.80
CA TYR A 174 -7.06 9.52 6.05
C TYR A 174 -6.45 8.46 6.94
N GLN A 175 -6.25 8.79 8.22
CA GLN A 175 -6.14 7.78 9.25
C GLN A 175 -7.55 7.32 9.62
N VAL A 176 -7.76 6.00 9.57
CA VAL A 176 -9.04 5.34 9.84
C VAL A 176 -8.84 4.25 10.87
N SER A 177 -9.91 3.72 11.43
CA SER A 177 -9.78 2.56 12.29
C SER A 177 -9.50 1.29 11.48
N VAL A 178 -8.81 0.33 12.10
CA VAL A 178 -8.62 -1.01 11.52
C VAL A 178 -9.96 -1.66 11.19
N SER A 179 -10.97 -1.49 12.07
CA SER A 179 -12.34 -1.99 11.84
C SER A 179 -13.00 -1.35 10.62
N HIS A 180 -12.65 -0.11 10.28
CA HIS A 180 -13.14 0.54 9.06
C HIS A 180 -12.56 -0.16 7.80
N ILE A 181 -11.28 -0.51 7.80
CA ILE A 181 -10.68 -1.28 6.70
C ILE A 181 -11.31 -2.66 6.59
N GLU A 182 -11.58 -3.35 7.73
CA GLU A 182 -12.29 -4.64 7.72
C GLU A 182 -13.67 -4.52 7.05
N THR A 183 -14.41 -3.45 7.38
CA THR A 183 -15.73 -3.18 6.78
C THR A 183 -15.65 -2.96 5.27
N LEU A 184 -14.66 -2.21 4.79
CA LEU A 184 -14.49 -1.90 3.37
C LEU A 184 -14.02 -3.10 2.53
N THR A 185 -13.25 -4.01 3.15
CA THR A 185 -12.54 -5.06 2.41
C THR A 185 -13.08 -6.47 2.64
N GLY A 186 -13.83 -6.68 3.71
CA GLY A 186 -14.25 -8.00 4.19
C GLY A 186 -13.09 -8.83 4.80
N LEU A 187 -11.91 -8.23 4.99
CA LEU A 187 -10.79 -8.86 5.68
C LEU A 187 -11.00 -8.80 7.19
N HIS A 188 -10.29 -9.68 7.92
CA HIS A 188 -10.30 -9.69 9.38
C HIS A 188 -8.89 -9.65 9.92
N PHE A 189 -8.60 -8.64 10.74
CA PHE A 189 -7.29 -8.44 11.37
C PHE A 189 -7.23 -8.94 12.83
N GLY A 190 -8.27 -9.65 13.27
CA GLY A 190 -8.31 -10.25 14.60
C GLY A 190 -8.13 -9.25 15.75
N GLU A 191 -7.22 -9.54 16.67
CA GLU A 191 -6.97 -8.72 17.86
C GLU A 191 -6.29 -7.37 17.54
N LEU A 192 -5.82 -7.13 16.32
CA LEU A 192 -5.18 -5.85 15.97
C LEU A 192 -6.12 -4.66 16.14
N ARG A 193 -7.44 -4.87 16.07
CA ARG A 193 -8.44 -3.83 16.36
C ARG A 193 -8.31 -3.24 17.75
N SER A 194 -7.99 -4.09 18.75
CA SER A 194 -7.84 -3.64 20.14
C SER A 194 -6.57 -2.81 20.39
N SER A 195 -5.61 -2.90 19.46
CA SER A 195 -4.35 -2.15 19.50
C SER A 195 -4.39 -0.87 18.66
N ASP A 196 -5.56 -0.52 18.12
CA ASP A 196 -5.77 0.65 17.26
C ASP A 196 -6.15 1.87 18.11
N PRO A 197 -5.40 3.00 18.04
CA PRO A 197 -5.72 4.21 18.79
C PRO A 197 -7.04 4.86 18.34
N LEU A 198 -7.55 4.52 17.15
CA LEU A 198 -8.85 4.95 16.64
C LEU A 198 -9.96 3.93 16.87
N ASN A 199 -9.72 2.88 17.65
CA ASN A 199 -10.72 1.87 17.93
C ASN A 199 -11.96 2.53 18.60
N GLY A 200 -13.13 2.33 17.98
CA GLY A 200 -14.38 3.00 18.40
C GLY A 200 -14.57 4.42 17.87
N SER A 201 -13.59 5.00 17.17
CA SER A 201 -13.78 6.26 16.44
C SER A 201 -14.49 6.00 15.12
N GLY A 202 -15.69 6.55 14.96
CA GLY A 202 -16.51 6.34 13.74
C GLY A 202 -16.12 7.20 12.53
N SER A 203 -15.19 8.16 12.69
CA SER A 203 -14.90 9.14 11.62
C SER A 203 -13.45 9.07 11.15
N PRO A 204 -13.21 9.04 9.83
CA PRO A 204 -11.88 9.19 9.24
C PRO A 204 -11.25 10.52 9.67
N LYS A 205 -9.99 10.50 10.09
CA LYS A 205 -9.22 11.70 10.41
C LYS A 205 -8.33 12.04 9.22
N LYS A 206 -8.53 13.21 8.61
CA LYS A 206 -7.67 13.69 7.51
C LYS A 206 -6.25 13.88 8.04
N VAL A 207 -5.27 13.40 7.30
CA VAL A 207 -3.84 13.56 7.60
C VAL A 207 -3.27 14.57 6.60
N GLU A 208 -2.92 15.75 7.06
CA GLU A 208 -2.29 16.81 6.26
C GLU A 208 -0.80 16.94 6.59
N ALA A 209 -0.42 16.55 7.81
CA ALA A 209 0.96 16.57 8.28
C ALA A 209 1.28 15.33 9.13
N ARG A 210 2.56 15.03 9.30
CA ARG A 210 3.04 13.90 10.14
C ARG A 210 2.57 14.01 11.60
N SER A 211 2.38 15.23 12.11
CA SER A 211 1.86 15.50 13.46
C SER A 211 0.41 15.04 13.66
N ASP A 212 -0.34 14.84 12.58
CA ASP A 212 -1.75 14.45 12.66
C ASP A 212 -1.93 12.95 12.92
N ILE A 213 -0.87 12.16 12.73
CA ILE A 213 -0.89 10.71 12.90
C ILE A 213 -0.91 10.37 14.40
N LEU A 214 -1.91 9.59 14.79
CA LEU A 214 -2.01 8.98 16.12
C LEU A 214 -1.33 7.59 16.08
N LEU A 215 -0.42 7.32 17.03
CA LEU A 215 0.33 6.06 17.15
C LEU A 215 -0.03 5.30 18.42
#